data_ba7428d8c8f27b0b582efe1455261d5d
#
_entry.id   ba7428d8c8f27b0b582efe1455261d5d
#
_cell.length_a   1.000
_cell.length_b   1.000
_cell.length_c   1.000
_cell.angle_alpha   90.00
_cell.angle_beta   90.00
_cell.angle_gamma   90.00
#
_symmetry.space_group_name_H-M   'P 1'
#
loop_
_entity.id
_entity.type
_entity.pdbx_description
1 polymer ?
#
loop_
_entity_poly.entity_id
_entity_poly.type
_entity_poly.pdbx_seq_one_letter_code
_entity_poly.pdbx_strand_id
1 'polypeptide(L)'
;MAGIVLEKGKTIYSYGQPMTALHLITNGKVNVSYPGGSYPLGKGDVIGICEICSEIHLLSYVTAEDTTILTYPLTSLDSLNDILQKHPDVARLFLLSCFRQINILLNRSSISELNCSELYRTLTDDIATYNTLCDRYRLPARSLEHFDKLNAF
;
A
#
# COMPACT_ATOMS: atom_id res chain seq x y z
N MET A 1 -21.23 5.44 -14.78
CA MET A 1 -20.61 4.10 -14.63
C MET A 1 -21.60 3.19 -13.92
N ALA A 2 -21.79 1.96 -14.38
CA ALA A 2 -22.65 0.98 -13.71
C ALA A 2 -21.82 0.33 -12.57
N GLY A 3 -22.44 0.17 -11.39
CA GLY A 3 -21.85 -0.55 -10.29
C GLY A 3 -21.84 -2.06 -10.56
N ILE A 4 -20.79 -2.74 -10.18
CA ILE A 4 -20.69 -4.21 -10.21
C ILE A 4 -21.07 -4.73 -8.82
N VAL A 5 -22.03 -5.66 -8.77
CA VAL A 5 -22.41 -6.34 -7.54
C VAL A 5 -21.63 -7.64 -7.44
N LEU A 6 -20.95 -7.84 -6.32
CA LEU A 6 -20.18 -9.03 -5.98
C LEU A 6 -20.80 -9.71 -4.76
N GLU A 7 -21.00 -11.01 -4.85
CA GLU A 7 -21.52 -11.82 -3.75
C GLU A 7 -20.49 -11.92 -2.62
N LYS A 8 -20.97 -12.21 -1.40
CA LYS A 8 -20.13 -12.50 -0.24
C LYS A 8 -19.14 -13.63 -0.52
N GLY A 9 -17.89 -13.48 -0.06
CA GLY A 9 -16.80 -14.45 -0.21
C GLY A 9 -16.11 -14.40 -1.57
N LYS A 10 -16.47 -13.44 -2.44
CA LYS A 10 -15.81 -13.29 -3.74
C LYS A 10 -14.43 -12.65 -3.56
N THR A 11 -13.40 -13.29 -4.08
CA THR A 11 -12.06 -12.68 -4.20
C THR A 11 -12.07 -11.65 -5.31
N ILE A 12 -11.72 -10.41 -4.98
CA ILE A 12 -11.58 -9.30 -5.93
C ILE A 12 -10.18 -9.33 -6.52
N TYR A 13 -9.16 -9.36 -5.61
CA TYR A 13 -7.75 -9.52 -5.96
C TYR A 13 -7.04 -10.39 -4.95
N SER A 14 -6.04 -11.12 -5.43
CA SER A 14 -5.08 -11.85 -4.61
C SER A 14 -3.70 -11.18 -4.69
N TYR A 15 -2.88 -11.38 -3.66
CA TYR A 15 -1.48 -10.99 -3.68
C TYR A 15 -0.78 -11.43 -4.97
N GLY A 16 0.02 -10.55 -5.56
CA GLY A 16 0.78 -10.80 -6.78
C GLY A 16 0.02 -10.61 -8.10
N GLN A 17 -1.30 -10.39 -8.07
CA GLN A 17 -2.05 -10.09 -9.29
C GLN A 17 -1.73 -8.70 -9.82
N PRO A 18 -1.74 -8.50 -11.17
CA PRO A 18 -1.51 -7.19 -11.77
C PRO A 18 -2.53 -6.16 -11.28
N MET A 19 -2.04 -4.95 -10.98
CA MET A 19 -2.90 -3.83 -10.62
C MET A 19 -3.40 -3.14 -11.88
N THR A 20 -4.67 -3.33 -12.20
CA THR A 20 -5.29 -2.82 -13.44
C THR A 20 -6.41 -1.82 -13.23
N ALA A 21 -6.89 -1.69 -12.01
CA ALA A 21 -7.99 -0.79 -11.67
C ALA A 21 -8.02 -0.45 -10.18
N LEU A 22 -8.63 0.70 -9.85
CA LEU A 22 -9.10 1.04 -8.51
C LEU A 22 -10.60 0.77 -8.42
N HIS A 23 -11.07 0.32 -7.24
CA HIS A 23 -12.50 0.08 -7.03
C HIS A 23 -13.00 0.85 -5.83
N LEU A 24 -13.94 1.76 -6.04
CA LEU A 24 -14.65 2.46 -4.98
C LEU A 24 -15.81 1.58 -4.46
N ILE A 25 -15.82 1.28 -3.18
CA ILE A 25 -16.92 0.57 -2.52
C ILE A 25 -18.07 1.55 -2.32
N THR A 26 -19.21 1.30 -2.98
CA THR A 26 -20.41 2.12 -2.85
C THR A 26 -21.40 1.54 -1.83
N ASN A 27 -21.36 0.22 -1.64
CA ASN A 27 -22.13 -0.49 -0.63
C ASN A 27 -21.42 -1.79 -0.25
N GLY A 28 -21.62 -2.29 0.97
CA GLY A 28 -21.05 -3.53 1.45
C GLY A 28 -19.70 -3.37 2.14
N LYS A 29 -19.00 -4.49 2.33
CA LYS A 29 -17.70 -4.58 3.02
C LYS A 29 -16.75 -5.55 2.34
N VAL A 30 -15.48 -5.23 2.37
CA VAL A 30 -14.37 -6.03 1.85
C VAL A 30 -13.33 -6.24 2.95
N ASN A 31 -12.91 -7.47 3.17
CA ASN A 31 -11.78 -7.77 4.03
C ASN A 31 -10.48 -7.69 3.22
N VAL A 32 -9.54 -6.93 3.74
CA VAL A 32 -8.18 -6.83 3.22
C VAL A 32 -7.28 -7.70 4.08
N SER A 33 -6.49 -8.56 3.46
CA SER A 33 -5.52 -9.43 4.14
C SER A 33 -4.10 -9.11 3.71
N TYR A 34 -3.17 -9.12 4.68
CA TYR A 34 -1.73 -8.89 4.50
C TYR A 34 -0.94 -9.80 5.44
N PRO A 35 0.43 -9.93 5.28
CA PRO A 35 1.27 -10.76 6.14
C PRO A 35 1.30 -10.29 7.59
N GLY A 36 0.46 -10.11 8.33
CA GLY A 36 0.39 -9.59 9.72
C GLY A 36 -1.03 -9.42 10.21
N GLY A 37 -2.02 -9.65 9.34
CA GLY A 37 -3.41 -9.56 9.75
C GLY A 37 -4.40 -9.21 8.65
N SER A 38 -5.54 -8.69 9.06
CA SER A 38 -6.58 -8.26 8.13
C SER A 38 -7.33 -7.06 8.69
N TYR A 39 -7.93 -6.26 7.82
CA TYR A 39 -8.80 -5.14 8.21
C TYR A 39 -9.96 -4.98 7.22
N PRO A 40 -11.12 -4.46 7.68
CA PRO A 40 -12.26 -4.23 6.81
C PRO A 40 -12.16 -2.89 6.10
N LEU A 41 -12.57 -2.87 4.84
CA LEU A 41 -12.96 -1.70 4.08
C LEU A 41 -14.48 -1.65 3.96
N GLY A 42 -15.05 -0.46 3.91
CA GLY A 42 -16.49 -0.23 3.80
C GLY A 42 -16.84 0.82 2.75
N LYS A 43 -18.10 1.23 2.75
CA LYS A 43 -18.59 2.28 1.85
C LYS A 43 -17.73 3.54 1.88
N GLY A 44 -17.30 3.99 0.71
CA GLY A 44 -16.42 5.15 0.51
C GLY A 44 -14.94 4.81 0.54
N ASP A 45 -14.56 3.56 0.84
CA ASP A 45 -13.18 3.09 0.71
C ASP A 45 -12.86 2.68 -0.72
N VAL A 46 -11.57 2.73 -1.04
CA VAL A 46 -11.05 2.42 -2.37
C VAL A 46 -10.06 1.27 -2.28
N ILE A 47 -10.36 0.19 -2.98
CA ILE A 47 -9.50 -0.98 -3.13
C ILE A 47 -8.34 -0.61 -4.06
N GLY A 48 -7.11 -0.96 -3.68
CA GLY A 48 -5.89 -0.73 -4.46
C GLY A 48 -5.25 0.64 -4.25
N ILE A 49 -5.88 1.58 -3.53
CA ILE A 49 -5.37 2.96 -3.42
C ILE A 49 -3.99 3.04 -2.73
N CYS A 50 -3.71 2.18 -1.74
CA CYS A 50 -2.42 2.15 -1.05
C CYS A 50 -1.32 1.47 -1.88
N GLU A 51 -1.68 0.80 -2.97
CA GLU A 51 -0.79 0.04 -3.84
C GLU A 51 -0.57 0.72 -5.20
N ILE A 52 -1.08 1.94 -5.36
CA ILE A 52 -1.15 2.66 -6.66
C ILE A 52 0.21 2.86 -7.34
N CYS A 53 1.30 2.82 -6.57
CA CYS A 53 2.66 2.90 -7.09
C CYS A 53 3.28 1.52 -7.36
N SER A 54 2.52 0.43 -7.15
CA SER A 54 2.96 -0.94 -7.40
C SER A 54 2.36 -1.45 -8.70
N GLU A 55 3.10 -2.29 -9.42
CA GLU A 55 2.58 -2.95 -10.63
C GLU A 55 1.66 -4.13 -10.29
N ILE A 56 1.71 -4.61 -9.05
CA ILE A 56 0.96 -5.76 -8.55
C ILE A 56 0.25 -5.42 -7.24
N HIS A 57 -0.80 -6.16 -6.93
CA HIS A 57 -1.43 -6.10 -5.61
C HIS A 57 -0.55 -6.74 -4.54
N LEU A 58 -0.23 -5.97 -3.49
CA LEU A 58 0.51 -6.42 -2.30
C LEU A 58 -0.42 -6.94 -1.19
N LEU A 59 -1.71 -6.75 -1.36
CA LEU A 59 -2.79 -7.13 -0.45
C LEU A 59 -3.77 -8.05 -1.17
N SER A 60 -4.53 -8.84 -0.40
CA SER A 60 -5.64 -9.64 -0.93
C SER A 60 -6.97 -9.07 -0.45
N TYR A 61 -7.96 -9.06 -1.33
CA TYR A 61 -9.27 -8.43 -1.12
C TYR A 61 -10.39 -9.43 -1.34
N VAL A 62 -11.21 -9.67 -0.31
CA VAL A 62 -12.34 -10.61 -0.35
C VAL A 62 -13.59 -9.93 0.20
N THR A 63 -14.71 -10.04 -0.51
CA THR A 63 -15.99 -9.48 -0.04
C THR A 63 -16.43 -10.17 1.26
N ALA A 64 -16.73 -9.37 2.29
CA ALA A 64 -17.23 -9.87 3.58
C ALA A 64 -18.77 -10.01 3.60
N GLU A 65 -19.43 -9.27 2.72
CA GLU A 65 -20.88 -9.28 2.47
C GLU A 65 -21.12 -8.94 0.99
N ASP A 66 -22.36 -8.99 0.52
CA ASP A 66 -22.69 -8.55 -0.83
C ASP A 66 -22.28 -7.10 -1.02
N THR A 67 -21.42 -6.86 -1.99
CA THR A 67 -20.68 -5.61 -2.13
C THR A 67 -20.85 -5.03 -3.52
N THR A 68 -21.16 -3.73 -3.60
CA THR A 68 -21.21 -3.00 -4.86
C THR A 68 -20.00 -2.10 -5.00
N ILE A 69 -19.32 -2.23 -6.14
CA ILE A 69 -18.11 -1.46 -6.46
C ILE A 69 -18.27 -0.68 -7.77
N LEU A 70 -17.62 0.48 -7.84
CA LEU A 70 -17.39 1.22 -9.10
C LEU A 70 -15.93 1.05 -9.49
N THR A 71 -15.69 0.64 -10.73
CA THR A 71 -14.36 0.35 -11.25
C THR A 71 -13.80 1.54 -12.04
N TYR A 72 -12.59 1.93 -11.71
CA TYR A 72 -11.79 2.95 -12.38
C TYR A 72 -10.54 2.29 -12.98
N PRO A 73 -10.51 2.01 -14.30
CA PRO A 73 -9.34 1.41 -14.94
C PRO A 73 -8.10 2.28 -14.73
N LEU A 74 -6.99 1.64 -14.35
CA LEU A 74 -5.72 2.28 -14.09
C LEU A 74 -4.65 1.63 -14.97
N THR A 75 -4.23 2.32 -16.02
CA THR A 75 -3.21 1.84 -16.95
C THR A 75 -1.85 2.51 -16.72
N SER A 76 -1.84 3.66 -16.03
CA SER A 76 -0.65 4.44 -15.68
C SER A 76 -0.99 5.47 -14.60
N LEU A 77 0.03 6.12 -14.03
CA LEU A 77 -0.19 7.26 -13.12
C LEU A 77 -0.88 8.44 -13.82
N ASP A 78 -0.69 8.60 -15.12
CA ASP A 78 -1.39 9.64 -15.89
C ASP A 78 -2.89 9.36 -15.95
N SER A 79 -3.29 8.08 -16.03
CA SER A 79 -4.72 7.72 -15.99
C SER A 79 -5.36 8.05 -14.65
N LEU A 80 -4.60 8.05 -13.54
CA LEU A 80 -5.08 8.53 -12.25
C LEU A 80 -5.39 10.04 -12.29
N ASN A 81 -4.48 10.86 -12.85
CA ASN A 81 -4.72 12.29 -13.00
C ASN A 81 -5.99 12.56 -13.81
N ASP A 82 -6.21 11.81 -14.87
CA ASP A 82 -7.43 11.90 -15.67
C ASP A 82 -8.69 11.57 -14.87
N ILE A 83 -8.65 10.53 -14.03
CA ILE A 83 -9.76 10.15 -13.14
C ILE A 83 -10.06 11.29 -12.15
N LEU A 84 -9.01 11.83 -11.51
CA LEU A 84 -9.14 12.87 -10.49
C LEU A 84 -9.66 14.19 -11.07
N GLN A 85 -9.23 14.56 -12.28
CA GLN A 85 -9.70 15.77 -12.98
C GLN A 85 -11.15 15.64 -13.44
N LYS A 86 -11.54 14.48 -13.98
CA LYS A 86 -12.91 14.24 -14.48
C LYS A 86 -13.93 14.04 -13.35
N HIS A 87 -13.49 13.63 -12.17
CA HIS A 87 -14.34 13.28 -11.03
C HIS A 87 -13.80 13.86 -9.71
N PRO A 88 -13.90 15.17 -9.47
CA PRO A 88 -13.33 15.82 -8.28
C PRO A 88 -13.91 15.29 -6.97
N ASP A 89 -15.18 14.87 -6.94
CA ASP A 89 -15.80 14.25 -5.75
C ASP A 89 -15.16 12.90 -5.41
N VAL A 90 -14.77 12.14 -6.45
CA VAL A 90 -14.05 10.88 -6.29
C VAL A 90 -12.63 11.11 -5.78
N ALA A 91 -11.96 12.19 -6.22
CA ALA A 91 -10.63 12.57 -5.74
C ALA A 91 -10.58 12.71 -4.21
N ARG A 92 -11.61 13.35 -3.64
CA ARG A 92 -11.73 13.49 -2.18
C ARG A 92 -11.88 12.14 -1.48
N LEU A 93 -12.70 11.24 -2.03
CA LEU A 93 -12.88 9.89 -1.47
C LEU A 93 -11.58 9.08 -1.56
N PHE A 94 -10.86 9.17 -2.67
CA PHE A 94 -9.57 8.50 -2.85
C PHE A 94 -8.57 8.95 -1.79
N LEU A 95 -8.44 10.26 -1.58
CA LEU A 95 -7.53 10.83 -0.58
C LEU A 95 -7.91 10.38 0.84
N LEU A 96 -9.18 10.49 1.21
CA LEU A 96 -9.67 10.08 2.53
C LEU A 96 -9.49 8.58 2.78
N SER A 97 -9.77 7.75 1.77
CA SER A 97 -9.56 6.30 1.84
C SER A 97 -8.09 5.95 2.00
N CYS A 98 -7.20 6.62 1.26
CA CYS A 98 -5.75 6.45 1.37
C CYS A 98 -5.27 6.73 2.81
N PHE A 99 -5.59 7.90 3.35
CA PHE A 99 -5.21 8.26 4.72
C PHE A 99 -5.75 7.30 5.77
N ARG A 100 -7.02 6.87 5.63
CA ARG A 100 -7.64 5.93 6.55
C ARG A 100 -6.92 4.57 6.53
N GLN A 101 -6.64 4.04 5.35
CA GLN A 101 -5.95 2.76 5.21
C GLN A 101 -4.51 2.83 5.71
N ILE A 102 -3.78 3.90 5.41
CA ILE A 102 -2.43 4.12 5.95
C ILE A 102 -2.47 4.15 7.48
N ASN A 103 -3.41 4.88 8.09
CA ASN A 103 -3.54 4.91 9.55
C ASN A 103 -3.89 3.54 10.14
N ILE A 104 -4.73 2.75 9.48
CA ILE A 104 -5.04 1.39 9.92
C ILE A 104 -3.77 0.52 9.88
N LEU A 105 -3.03 0.59 8.79
CA LEU A 105 -1.79 -0.16 8.61
C LEU A 105 -0.72 0.26 9.62
N LEU A 106 -0.51 1.56 9.84
CA LEU A 106 0.43 2.09 10.83
C LEU A 106 0.06 1.68 12.26
N ASN A 107 -1.22 1.76 12.63
CA ASN A 107 -1.67 1.39 13.97
C ASN A 107 -1.68 -0.13 14.22
N ARG A 108 -1.79 -0.94 13.17
CA ARG A 108 -1.80 -2.41 13.25
C ARG A 108 -0.44 -3.04 12.96
N SER A 109 0.38 -2.42 12.13
CA SER A 109 1.79 -2.67 12.20
C SER A 109 2.19 -2.13 13.57
N SER A 110 2.13 -2.98 14.58
CA SER A 110 3.01 -2.83 15.72
C SER A 110 4.42 -3.01 15.17
N ILE A 111 4.92 -1.98 14.49
CA ILE A 111 6.32 -1.67 14.48
C ILE A 111 6.53 -1.35 15.95
N SER A 112 6.61 -2.41 16.77
CA SER A 112 7.06 -2.28 18.13
C SER A 112 8.38 -1.54 18.01
N GLU A 113 8.66 -0.61 18.88
CA GLU A 113 9.95 0.08 18.96
C GLU A 113 11.11 -0.92 18.89
N LEU A 114 10.90 -2.16 19.34
CA LEU A 114 11.80 -3.30 19.17
C LEU A 114 12.12 -3.63 17.70
N ASN A 115 11.13 -3.67 16.81
CA ASN A 115 11.37 -4.01 15.41
C ASN A 115 12.10 -2.88 14.67
N CYS A 116 11.84 -1.62 15.02
CA CYS A 116 12.60 -0.49 14.49
C CYS A 116 14.04 -0.51 14.97
N SER A 117 14.28 -0.79 16.26
CA SER A 117 15.63 -0.89 16.82
C SER A 117 16.40 -2.07 16.25
N GLU A 118 15.72 -3.20 16.03
CA GLU A 118 16.34 -4.39 15.42
C GLU A 118 16.65 -4.19 13.95
N LEU A 119 15.74 -3.56 13.19
CA LEU A 119 15.96 -3.18 11.79
C LEU A 119 17.11 -2.16 11.68
N TYR A 120 17.14 -1.15 12.55
CA TYR A 120 18.20 -0.16 12.58
C TYR A 120 19.56 -0.82 12.87
N ARG A 121 19.62 -1.75 13.85
CA ARG A 121 20.86 -2.50 14.16
C ARG A 121 21.31 -3.32 12.96
N THR A 122 20.41 -4.06 12.31
CA THR A 122 20.72 -4.86 11.12
C THR A 122 21.27 -3.99 9.99
N LEU A 123 20.62 -2.86 9.71
CA LEU A 123 21.09 -1.91 8.69
C LEU A 123 22.48 -1.32 9.03
N THR A 124 22.72 -1.04 10.30
CA THR A 124 24.03 -0.53 10.75
C THR A 124 25.12 -1.58 10.56
N ASP A 125 24.84 -2.84 10.90
CA ASP A 125 25.75 -3.97 10.72
C ASP A 125 26.03 -4.25 9.22
N ASP A 126 24.98 -4.14 8.38
CA ASP A 126 25.12 -4.29 6.92
C ASP A 126 25.98 -3.19 6.30
N ILE A 127 25.81 -1.94 6.76
CA ILE A 127 26.65 -0.81 6.32
C ILE A 127 28.10 -1.00 6.75
N ALA A 128 28.34 -1.44 7.98
CA ALA A 128 29.71 -1.74 8.46
C ALA A 128 30.36 -2.86 7.62
N THR A 129 29.58 -3.89 7.30
CA THR A 129 30.01 -4.99 6.42
C THR A 129 30.32 -4.49 5.01
N TYR A 130 29.46 -3.65 4.44
CA TYR A 130 29.66 -3.03 3.13
C TYR A 130 30.94 -2.19 3.09
N ASN A 131 31.16 -1.33 4.09
CA ASN A 131 32.35 -0.52 4.18
C ASN A 131 33.63 -1.38 4.27
N THR A 132 33.59 -2.44 5.07
CA THR A 132 34.70 -3.41 5.20
C THR A 132 35.03 -4.09 3.86
N LEU A 133 33.99 -4.43 3.08
CA LEU A 133 34.17 -5.00 1.74
C LEU A 133 34.75 -3.97 0.76
N CYS A 134 34.25 -2.74 0.79
CA CYS A 134 34.79 -1.64 -0.02
C CYS A 134 36.29 -1.42 0.25
N ASP A 135 36.67 -1.38 1.53
CA ASP A 135 38.10 -1.25 1.93
C ASP A 135 38.95 -2.43 1.45
N ARG A 136 38.47 -3.65 1.64
CA ARG A 136 39.13 -4.87 1.20
C ARG A 136 39.41 -4.88 -0.30
N TYR A 137 38.45 -4.44 -1.11
CA TYR A 137 38.54 -4.43 -2.56
C TYR A 137 39.00 -3.08 -3.14
N ARG A 138 39.35 -2.12 -2.29
CA ARG A 138 39.76 -0.75 -2.67
C ARG A 138 38.74 -0.05 -3.56
N LEU A 139 37.46 -0.24 -3.28
CA LEU A 139 36.37 0.41 -3.96
C LEU A 139 35.91 1.64 -3.15
N PRO A 140 35.54 2.76 -3.80
CA PRO A 140 35.02 3.90 -3.09
C PRO A 140 33.63 3.52 -2.48
N ALA A 141 33.48 3.62 -1.17
CA ALA A 141 32.20 3.47 -0.52
C ALA A 141 31.27 4.61 -0.96
N ARG A 142 30.04 4.29 -1.37
CA ARG A 142 29.02 5.30 -1.63
C ARG A 142 28.43 5.77 -0.30
N SER A 143 28.53 7.06 -0.03
CA SER A 143 27.87 7.68 1.12
C SER A 143 26.35 7.58 0.96
N LEU A 144 25.69 7.01 1.96
CA LEU A 144 24.24 7.07 2.09
C LEU A 144 23.89 8.38 2.84
N GLU A 145 24.02 9.50 2.14
CA GLU A 145 23.89 10.87 2.70
C GLU A 145 22.59 11.16 3.48
N HIS A 146 21.62 10.25 3.42
CA HIS A 146 20.34 10.41 4.12
C HIS A 146 20.21 9.55 5.38
N PHE A 147 21.19 8.66 5.65
CA PHE A 147 21.10 7.77 6.81
C PHE A 147 21.38 8.50 8.12
N ASP A 148 22.22 9.52 8.09
CA ASP A 148 22.55 10.34 9.27
C ASP A 148 21.35 11.20 9.73
N LYS A 149 20.38 11.44 8.86
CA LYS A 149 19.15 12.19 9.18
C LYS A 149 18.08 11.35 9.87
N LEU A 150 18.18 10.02 9.81
CA LEU A 150 17.27 9.10 10.53
C LEU A 150 17.57 9.01 12.02
N ASN A 151 18.76 9.46 12.46
CA ASN A 151 19.17 9.51 13.88
C ASN A 151 18.57 10.70 14.65
N ALA A 152 17.73 11.52 14.03
CA ALA A 152 17.19 12.74 14.65
C ALA A 152 15.71 12.59 15.12
N PHE A 153 15.19 11.37 15.21
CA PHE A 153 13.84 11.08 15.73
C PHE A 153 13.88 10.22 16.98
#